data_4b00634588c370676af3efb26c57cf49
#
_entry.id   4b00634588c370676af3efb26c57cf49
#
_cell.length_a   1.000
_cell.length_b   1.000
_cell.length_c   1.000
_cell.angle_alpha   90.00
_cell.angle_beta   90.00
_cell.angle_gamma   90.00
#
_symmetry.space_group_name_H-M   'P 1'
#
loop_
_entity.id
_entity.type
_entity.pdbx_description
1 polymer ?
#
loop_
_entity_poly.entity_id
_entity_poly.type
_entity_poly.pdbx_seq_one_letter_code
_entity_poly.pdbx_strand_id
1 'polypeptide(L)'
;MRTNTITPLLKTCITRSLLLLLEEKNLDAISVKEIVERAGVNRSTYYRHFQSKTDVIRYFYRQRLDEYLGTLSAAPEPEAYFTGMFDSFLRYKHELLLLHQHGLSYILLDEMNSRIPASLAKGKADAAALYWHYHLGGVFNSFCYWLRGEMSIPPARLAHLCVQILPADFQPQLLNQGI
;
A
#
# COMPACT_ATOMS: atom_id res chain seq x y z
N MET A 1 30.10 -7.49 -2.74
CA MET A 1 28.96 -6.68 -2.28
C MET A 1 28.17 -6.02 -3.42
N ARG A 2 27.87 -6.72 -4.53
CA ARG A 2 27.12 -6.16 -5.68
C ARG A 2 25.69 -6.70 -5.85
N THR A 3 25.23 -7.57 -4.96
CA THR A 3 23.94 -8.30 -5.11
C THR A 3 22.73 -7.56 -4.54
N ASN A 4 22.90 -6.50 -3.74
CA ASN A 4 21.78 -5.90 -3.00
C ASN A 4 20.98 -4.86 -3.81
N THR A 5 21.56 -4.25 -4.84
CA THR A 5 20.88 -3.20 -5.63
C THR A 5 20.13 -3.74 -6.85
N ILE A 6 20.53 -4.90 -7.37
CA ILE A 6 19.93 -5.50 -8.57
C ILE A 6 18.53 -6.06 -8.28
N THR A 7 18.34 -6.67 -7.12
CA THR A 7 17.06 -7.29 -6.73
C THR A 7 15.89 -6.29 -6.66
N PRO A 8 16.00 -5.13 -5.98
CA PRO A 8 14.95 -4.12 -5.98
C PRO A 8 14.63 -3.59 -7.40
N LEU A 9 15.67 -3.37 -8.21
CA LEU A 9 15.48 -2.90 -9.59
C LEU A 9 14.68 -3.91 -10.42
N LEU A 10 15.02 -5.20 -10.36
CA LEU A 10 14.30 -6.26 -11.07
C LEU A 10 12.83 -6.34 -10.63
N LYS A 11 12.57 -6.28 -9.33
CA LYS A 11 11.20 -6.26 -8.79
C LYS A 11 10.41 -5.06 -9.32
N THR A 12 11.03 -3.88 -9.35
CA THR A 12 10.41 -2.66 -9.88
C THR A 12 10.11 -2.78 -11.37
N CYS A 13 11.02 -3.34 -12.18
CA CYS A 13 10.77 -3.59 -13.61
C CYS A 13 9.60 -4.54 -13.83
N ILE A 14 9.52 -5.65 -13.09
CA ILE A 14 8.42 -6.62 -13.16
C ILE A 14 7.09 -5.95 -12.76
N THR A 15 7.10 -5.17 -11.67
CA THR A 15 5.91 -4.46 -11.19
C THR A 15 5.40 -3.44 -12.20
N ARG A 16 6.29 -2.62 -12.75
CA ARG A 16 5.94 -1.65 -13.80
C ARG A 16 5.36 -2.33 -15.04
N SER A 17 5.95 -3.46 -15.46
CA SER A 17 5.47 -4.22 -16.61
C SER A 17 4.07 -4.78 -16.40
N LEU A 18 3.75 -5.27 -15.19
CA LEU A 18 2.40 -5.71 -14.85
C LEU A 18 1.41 -4.54 -14.86
N LEU A 19 1.76 -3.40 -14.29
CA LEU A 19 0.87 -2.21 -14.26
C LEU A 19 0.57 -1.73 -15.69
N LEU A 20 1.56 -1.67 -16.58
CA LEU A 20 1.36 -1.31 -17.98
C LEU A 20 0.47 -2.33 -18.73
N LEU A 21 0.54 -3.62 -18.38
CA LEU A 21 -0.36 -4.63 -18.98
C LEU A 21 -1.79 -4.51 -18.43
N LEU A 22 -1.97 -4.03 -17.19
CA LEU A 22 -3.28 -3.76 -16.62
C LEU A 22 -4.02 -2.60 -17.30
N GLU A 23 -3.31 -1.66 -17.93
CA GLU A 23 -3.92 -0.63 -18.78
C GLU A 23 -4.59 -1.22 -20.03
N GLU A 24 -4.10 -2.37 -20.49
CA GLU A 24 -4.56 -3.01 -21.74
C GLU A 24 -5.63 -4.08 -21.51
N LYS A 25 -5.60 -4.77 -20.33
CA LYS A 25 -6.48 -5.91 -20.05
C LYS A 25 -6.53 -6.28 -18.56
N ASN A 26 -7.56 -7.07 -18.19
CA ASN A 26 -7.76 -7.54 -16.83
C ASN A 26 -6.63 -8.47 -16.36
N LEU A 27 -6.39 -8.48 -15.04
CA LEU A 27 -5.34 -9.27 -14.38
C LEU A 27 -5.37 -10.75 -14.79
N ASP A 28 -6.56 -11.35 -14.89
CA ASP A 28 -6.69 -12.77 -15.23
C ASP A 28 -6.20 -13.09 -16.66
N ALA A 29 -6.38 -12.16 -17.58
CA ALA A 29 -5.93 -12.28 -18.96
C ALA A 29 -4.42 -12.05 -19.16
N ILE A 30 -3.72 -11.53 -18.14
CA ILE A 30 -2.27 -11.29 -18.20
C ILE A 30 -1.53 -12.58 -17.83
N SER A 31 -0.67 -13.06 -18.71
CA SER A 31 0.21 -14.21 -18.43
C SER A 31 1.56 -13.76 -17.85
N VAL A 32 2.20 -14.65 -17.07
CA VAL A 32 3.57 -14.41 -16.58
C VAL A 32 4.55 -14.24 -17.73
N LYS A 33 4.29 -14.90 -18.89
CA LYS A 33 5.11 -14.76 -20.09
C LYS A 33 5.15 -13.30 -20.55
N GLU A 34 4.00 -12.66 -20.70
CA GLU A 34 3.92 -11.26 -21.10
C GLU A 34 4.61 -10.30 -20.14
N ILE A 35 4.46 -10.55 -18.83
CA ILE A 35 5.12 -9.75 -17.80
C ILE A 35 6.63 -9.81 -17.95
N VAL A 36 7.21 -11.02 -18.09
CA VAL A 36 8.67 -11.18 -18.14
C VAL A 36 9.26 -10.68 -19.47
N GLU A 37 8.53 -10.87 -20.58
CA GLU A 37 8.92 -10.33 -21.88
C GLU A 37 8.98 -8.80 -21.85
N ARG A 38 7.94 -8.15 -21.31
CA ARG A 38 7.90 -6.69 -21.17
C ARG A 38 8.94 -6.17 -20.17
N ALA A 39 9.22 -6.92 -19.10
CA ALA A 39 10.21 -6.56 -18.09
C ALA A 39 11.67 -6.81 -18.52
N GLY A 40 11.90 -7.50 -19.64
CA GLY A 40 13.23 -7.88 -20.08
C GLY A 40 13.92 -8.88 -19.15
N VAL A 41 13.16 -9.77 -18.48
CA VAL A 41 13.68 -10.78 -17.55
C VAL A 41 13.23 -12.18 -17.98
N ASN A 42 13.85 -13.23 -17.42
CA ASN A 42 13.38 -14.59 -17.67
C ASN A 42 12.38 -15.06 -16.61
N ARG A 43 11.62 -16.13 -16.91
CA ARG A 43 10.62 -16.71 -16.00
C ARG A 43 11.20 -17.16 -14.68
N SER A 44 12.42 -17.69 -14.65
CA SER A 44 13.07 -18.11 -13.39
C SER A 44 13.37 -16.92 -12.48
N THR A 45 13.71 -15.77 -13.04
CA THR A 45 13.86 -14.51 -12.29
C THR A 45 12.54 -14.07 -11.68
N TYR A 46 11.43 -14.14 -12.43
CA TYR A 46 10.10 -13.84 -11.89
C TYR A 46 9.78 -14.72 -10.68
N TYR A 47 9.82 -16.05 -10.84
CA TYR A 47 9.44 -17.00 -9.79
C TYR A 47 10.40 -17.01 -8.58
N ARG A 48 11.62 -16.50 -8.73
CA ARG A 48 12.52 -16.27 -7.60
C ARG A 48 12.02 -15.16 -6.67
N HIS A 49 11.24 -14.21 -7.18
CA HIS A 49 10.83 -13.00 -6.46
C HIS A 49 9.33 -12.92 -6.18
N PHE A 50 8.51 -13.57 -6.97
CA PHE A 50 7.06 -13.51 -6.89
C PHE A 50 6.43 -14.88 -7.16
N GLN A 51 5.47 -15.25 -6.33
CA GLN A 51 4.72 -16.51 -6.47
C GLN A 51 3.51 -16.33 -7.40
N SER A 52 2.94 -15.12 -7.44
CA SER A 52 1.74 -14.78 -8.19
C SER A 52 1.78 -13.35 -8.75
N LYS A 53 0.84 -13.04 -9.65
CA LYS A 53 0.61 -11.66 -10.11
C LYS A 53 0.14 -10.76 -8.95
N THR A 54 -0.63 -11.30 -8.03
CA THR A 54 -1.08 -10.60 -6.82
C THR A 54 0.09 -10.22 -5.92
N ASP A 55 1.14 -11.06 -5.81
CA ASP A 55 2.35 -10.73 -5.05
C ASP A 55 3.10 -9.54 -5.66
N VAL A 56 3.06 -9.39 -6.98
CA VAL A 56 3.66 -8.22 -7.65
C VAL A 56 2.91 -6.94 -7.25
N ILE A 57 1.58 -6.99 -7.21
CA ILE A 57 0.74 -5.86 -6.78
C ILE A 57 0.95 -5.59 -5.28
N ARG A 58 1.03 -6.64 -4.45
CA ARG A 58 1.36 -6.52 -3.02
C ARG A 58 2.70 -5.83 -2.82
N TYR A 59 3.71 -6.17 -3.61
CA TYR A 59 5.01 -5.50 -3.58
C TYR A 59 4.91 -4.00 -3.92
N PHE A 60 4.08 -3.61 -4.90
CA PHE A 60 3.81 -2.20 -5.19
C PHE A 60 3.26 -1.47 -3.96
N TYR A 61 2.21 -1.98 -3.34
CA TYR A 61 1.61 -1.36 -2.15
C TYR A 61 2.58 -1.33 -0.96
N ARG A 62 3.32 -2.42 -0.74
CA ARG A 62 4.34 -2.51 0.31
C ARG A 62 5.37 -1.40 0.19
N GLN A 63 5.91 -1.17 -1.01
CA GLN A 63 6.88 -0.11 -1.24
C GLN A 63 6.29 1.28 -0.95
N ARG A 64 5.02 1.53 -1.30
CA ARG A 64 4.38 2.83 -1.03
C ARG A 64 4.17 3.05 0.45
N LEU A 65 3.75 2.01 1.17
CA LEU A 65 3.63 2.07 2.62
C LEU A 65 4.99 2.26 3.30
N ASP A 66 6.03 1.52 2.87
CA ASP A 66 7.39 1.65 3.42
C ASP A 66 7.96 3.05 3.18
N GLU A 67 7.77 3.59 1.98
CA GLU A 67 8.18 4.95 1.62
C GLU A 67 7.51 5.99 2.53
N TYR A 68 6.19 5.89 2.74
CA TYR A 68 5.45 6.78 3.62
C TYR A 68 5.87 6.62 5.08
N LEU A 69 5.89 5.39 5.62
CA LEU A 69 6.24 5.12 7.01
C LEU A 69 7.67 5.56 7.33
N GLY A 70 8.60 5.43 6.37
CA GLY A 70 9.97 5.91 6.51
C GLY A 70 10.11 7.44 6.60
N THR A 71 9.07 8.21 6.27
CA THR A 71 9.05 9.68 6.42
C THR A 71 8.46 10.15 7.75
N LEU A 72 7.83 9.24 8.52
CA LEU A 72 7.16 9.62 9.76
C LEU A 72 8.16 9.98 10.86
N SER A 73 7.86 11.08 11.57
CA SER A 73 8.50 11.39 12.86
C SER A 73 8.07 10.37 13.94
N ALA A 74 8.77 10.37 15.09
CA ALA A 74 8.47 9.45 16.18
C ALA A 74 7.05 9.63 16.77
N ALA A 75 6.49 10.83 16.66
CA ALA A 75 5.15 11.16 17.16
C ALA A 75 4.52 12.25 16.27
N PRO A 76 4.02 11.90 15.07
CA PRO A 76 3.37 12.88 14.21
C PRO A 76 2.03 13.31 14.79
N GLU A 77 1.68 14.59 14.64
CA GLU A 77 0.32 15.05 14.87
C GLU A 77 -0.64 14.37 13.90
N PRO A 78 -1.89 14.05 14.30
CA PRO A 78 -2.84 13.32 13.47
C PRO A 78 -3.04 13.93 12.07
N GLU A 79 -3.13 15.24 11.97
CA GLU A 79 -3.32 15.92 10.68
C GLU A 79 -2.08 15.79 9.78
N ALA A 80 -0.88 15.90 10.35
CA ALA A 80 0.38 15.68 9.62
C ALA A 80 0.52 14.22 9.17
N TYR A 81 0.10 13.26 10.00
CA TYR A 81 0.06 11.84 9.66
C TYR A 81 -0.81 11.59 8.43
N PHE A 82 -2.06 12.05 8.42
CA PHE A 82 -2.96 11.83 7.28
C PHE A 82 -2.55 12.61 6.04
N THR A 83 -2.13 13.88 6.20
CA THR A 83 -1.69 14.71 5.06
C THR A 83 -0.50 14.07 4.38
N GLY A 84 0.53 13.67 5.12
CA GLY A 84 1.71 13.00 4.57
C GLY A 84 1.37 11.68 3.88
N MET A 85 0.43 10.90 4.44
CA MET A 85 -0.04 9.68 3.82
C MET A 85 -0.72 9.96 2.47
N PHE A 86 -1.69 10.86 2.42
CA PHE A 86 -2.41 11.17 1.18
C PHE A 86 -1.49 11.83 0.14
N ASP A 87 -0.59 12.72 0.54
CA ASP A 87 0.42 13.32 -0.35
C ASP A 87 1.36 12.27 -0.95
N SER A 88 1.82 11.32 -0.13
CA SER A 88 2.67 10.22 -0.58
C SER A 88 1.95 9.34 -1.62
N PHE A 89 0.69 9.00 -1.37
CA PHE A 89 -0.09 8.18 -2.29
C PHE A 89 -0.52 8.96 -3.55
N LEU A 90 -0.77 10.26 -3.47
CA LEU A 90 -1.13 11.09 -4.63
C LEU A 90 -0.08 11.07 -5.75
N ARG A 91 1.20 10.88 -5.41
CA ARG A 91 2.30 10.74 -6.40
C ARG A 91 2.10 9.55 -7.34
N TYR A 92 1.31 8.56 -6.93
CA TYR A 92 1.03 7.32 -7.66
C TYR A 92 -0.44 7.25 -8.08
N LYS A 93 -1.06 8.41 -8.30
CA LYS A 93 -2.49 8.54 -8.63
C LYS A 93 -2.89 7.62 -9.77
N HIS A 94 -2.13 7.59 -10.86
CA HIS A 94 -2.45 6.81 -12.05
C HIS A 94 -2.52 5.31 -11.72
N GLU A 95 -1.50 4.76 -11.11
CA GLU A 95 -1.40 3.34 -10.76
C GLU A 95 -2.46 2.93 -9.72
N LEU A 96 -2.74 3.82 -8.76
CA LEU A 96 -3.72 3.58 -7.72
C LEU A 96 -5.15 3.57 -8.28
N LEU A 97 -5.49 4.49 -9.17
CA LEU A 97 -6.78 4.50 -9.86
C LEU A 97 -6.93 3.27 -10.77
N LEU A 98 -5.88 2.90 -11.50
CA LEU A 98 -5.85 1.68 -12.31
C LEU A 98 -6.13 0.43 -11.45
N LEU A 99 -5.41 0.26 -10.35
CA LEU A 99 -5.61 -0.88 -9.44
C LEU A 99 -7.02 -0.86 -8.82
N HIS A 100 -7.56 0.32 -8.52
CA HIS A 100 -8.93 0.46 -8.01
C HIS A 100 -9.97 0.03 -9.02
N GLN A 101 -9.84 0.45 -10.29
CA GLN A 101 -10.72 0.08 -11.40
C GLN A 101 -10.75 -1.43 -11.64
N HIS A 102 -9.62 -2.11 -11.42
CA HIS A 102 -9.52 -3.57 -11.50
C HIS A 102 -9.95 -4.30 -10.21
N GLY A 103 -10.47 -3.60 -9.21
CA GLY A 103 -10.93 -4.20 -7.95
C GLY A 103 -9.79 -4.71 -7.05
N LEU A 104 -8.56 -4.24 -7.25
CA LEU A 104 -7.35 -4.74 -6.59
C LEU A 104 -6.93 -3.92 -5.36
N SER A 105 -7.75 -2.94 -4.94
CA SER A 105 -7.45 -2.11 -3.76
C SER A 105 -7.44 -2.91 -2.45
N TYR A 106 -8.17 -4.03 -2.36
CA TYR A 106 -8.18 -4.87 -1.15
C TYR A 106 -6.79 -5.36 -0.75
N ILE A 107 -5.86 -5.51 -1.71
CA ILE A 107 -4.48 -5.93 -1.46
C ILE A 107 -3.74 -4.90 -0.59
N LEU A 108 -4.10 -3.60 -0.71
CA LEU A 108 -3.59 -2.57 0.19
C LEU A 108 -4.05 -2.81 1.64
N LEU A 109 -5.33 -3.13 1.84
CA LEU A 109 -5.85 -3.43 3.19
C LEU A 109 -5.16 -4.65 3.81
N ASP A 110 -4.96 -5.72 3.02
CA ASP A 110 -4.20 -6.90 3.47
C ASP A 110 -2.78 -6.52 3.89
N GLU A 111 -2.10 -5.68 3.09
CA GLU A 111 -0.74 -5.24 3.39
C GLU A 111 -0.70 -4.32 4.63
N MET A 112 -1.70 -3.45 4.82
CA MET A 112 -1.84 -2.63 6.03
C MET A 112 -2.06 -3.51 7.27
N ASN A 113 -2.98 -4.47 7.21
CA ASN A 113 -3.27 -5.38 8.30
C ASN A 113 -2.06 -6.27 8.66
N SER A 114 -1.23 -6.67 7.68
CA SER A 114 -0.04 -7.46 7.93
C SER A 114 1.03 -6.74 8.76
N ARG A 115 0.91 -5.43 8.91
CA ARG A 115 1.82 -4.58 9.71
C ARG A 115 1.38 -4.38 11.15
N ILE A 116 0.20 -4.89 11.53
CA ILE A 116 -0.22 -4.90 12.93
C ILE A 116 0.74 -5.81 13.71
N PRO A 117 1.40 -5.29 14.78
CA PRO A 117 2.37 -6.08 15.52
C PRO A 117 1.77 -7.38 16.08
N ALA A 118 2.50 -8.48 15.91
CA ALA A 118 2.07 -9.80 16.42
C ALA A 118 1.89 -9.83 17.95
N SER A 119 2.54 -8.93 18.68
CA SER A 119 2.35 -8.72 20.11
C SER A 119 0.94 -8.23 20.47
N LEU A 120 0.30 -7.50 19.55
CA LEU A 120 -1.10 -7.07 19.68
C LEU A 120 -2.08 -8.14 19.21
N ALA A 121 -1.64 -9.05 18.32
CA ALA A 121 -2.49 -10.12 17.77
C ALA A 121 -2.58 -11.37 18.66
N LYS A 122 -1.69 -11.53 19.68
CA LYS A 122 -1.62 -12.73 20.55
C LYS A 122 -2.04 -12.41 21.99
N GLY A 123 -3.35 -12.39 22.25
CA GLY A 123 -4.03 -12.55 23.57
C GLY A 123 -3.49 -11.76 24.77
N LYS A 124 -4.20 -10.96 25.36
CA LYS A 124 -4.36 -9.99 26.45
C LYS A 124 -4.65 -8.57 25.94
N ALA A 125 -4.55 -8.35 24.64
CA ALA A 125 -4.78 -7.04 24.00
C ALA A 125 -5.86 -7.15 22.89
N ASP A 126 -6.90 -7.97 23.09
CA ASP A 126 -7.99 -8.11 22.08
C ASP A 126 -8.59 -6.75 21.70
N ALA A 127 -8.74 -5.86 22.67
CA ALA A 127 -9.22 -4.50 22.42
C ALA A 127 -8.25 -3.66 21.58
N ALA A 128 -6.92 -3.78 21.81
CA ALA A 128 -5.92 -3.06 21.03
C ALA A 128 -5.81 -3.59 19.59
N ALA A 129 -5.86 -4.91 19.42
CA ALA A 129 -5.88 -5.51 18.09
C ALA A 129 -7.13 -5.09 17.31
N LEU A 130 -8.31 -5.15 17.94
CA LEU A 130 -9.58 -4.71 17.34
C LEU A 130 -9.55 -3.23 16.99
N TYR A 131 -8.99 -2.38 17.86
CA TYR A 131 -8.80 -0.95 17.61
C TYR A 131 -7.98 -0.70 16.34
N TRP A 132 -6.87 -1.42 16.14
CA TRP A 132 -6.04 -1.29 14.96
C TRP A 132 -6.75 -1.76 13.69
N HIS A 133 -7.43 -2.90 13.70
CA HIS A 133 -8.22 -3.36 12.55
C HIS A 133 -9.33 -2.38 12.20
N TYR A 134 -10.03 -1.84 13.20
CA TYR A 134 -11.06 -0.82 13.01
C TYR A 134 -10.47 0.44 12.39
N HIS A 135 -9.36 0.94 12.94
CA HIS A 135 -8.68 2.14 12.44
C HIS A 135 -8.18 1.96 11.00
N LEU A 136 -7.45 0.89 10.73
CA LEU A 136 -6.95 0.61 9.37
C LEU A 136 -8.08 0.40 8.38
N GLY A 137 -9.18 -0.24 8.79
CA GLY A 137 -10.40 -0.34 7.99
C GLY A 137 -11.02 1.02 7.66
N GLY A 138 -11.08 1.93 8.64
CA GLY A 138 -11.54 3.31 8.46
C GLY A 138 -10.66 4.10 7.49
N VAL A 139 -9.33 4.04 7.69
CA VAL A 139 -8.34 4.68 6.79
C VAL A 139 -8.47 4.13 5.37
N PHE A 140 -8.55 2.81 5.21
CA PHE A 140 -8.71 2.18 3.91
C PHE A 140 -10.01 2.59 3.21
N ASN A 141 -11.14 2.64 3.94
CA ASN A 141 -12.42 3.08 3.36
C ASN A 141 -12.39 4.56 2.96
N SER A 142 -11.75 5.43 3.74
CA SER A 142 -11.52 6.83 3.39
C SER A 142 -10.67 6.96 2.12
N PHE A 143 -9.65 6.11 1.99
CA PHE A 143 -8.83 6.03 0.79
C PHE A 143 -9.64 5.54 -0.43
N CYS A 144 -10.45 4.49 -0.29
CA CYS A 144 -11.34 4.03 -1.36
C CYS A 144 -12.38 5.08 -1.76
N TYR A 145 -12.91 5.85 -0.80
CA TYR A 145 -13.78 6.99 -1.09
C TYR A 145 -13.06 8.03 -1.96
N TRP A 146 -11.81 8.34 -1.62
CA TRP A 146 -10.99 9.27 -2.39
C TRP A 146 -10.68 8.76 -3.80
N LEU A 147 -10.36 7.47 -3.96
CA LEU A 147 -10.15 6.84 -5.27
C LEU A 147 -11.41 6.91 -6.14
N ARG A 148 -12.60 6.63 -5.59
CA ARG A 148 -13.87 6.75 -6.33
C ARG A 148 -14.14 8.18 -6.82
N GLY A 149 -13.67 9.18 -6.10
CA GLY A 149 -13.71 10.60 -6.50
C GLY A 149 -12.48 11.02 -7.32
N GLU A 150 -11.77 10.07 -7.96
CA GLU A 150 -10.58 10.30 -8.78
C GLU A 150 -9.48 11.10 -8.06
N MET A 151 -9.38 10.92 -6.75
CA MET A 151 -8.43 11.63 -5.89
C MET A 151 -8.50 13.16 -6.06
N SER A 152 -9.70 13.69 -6.27
CA SER A 152 -9.94 15.12 -6.53
C SER A 152 -9.90 16.00 -5.28
N ILE A 153 -10.17 15.44 -4.10
CA ILE A 153 -10.07 16.16 -2.83
C ILE A 153 -8.57 16.39 -2.51
N PRO A 154 -8.15 17.64 -2.24
CA PRO A 154 -6.77 17.90 -1.84
C PRO A 154 -6.39 17.13 -0.57
N PRO A 155 -5.17 16.55 -0.48
CA PRO A 155 -4.69 15.76 0.67
C PRO A 155 -4.92 16.43 2.03
N ALA A 156 -4.57 17.69 2.19
CA ALA A 156 -4.76 18.43 3.43
C ALA A 156 -6.26 18.52 3.83
N ARG A 157 -7.15 18.72 2.84
CA ARG A 157 -8.60 18.76 3.11
C ARG A 157 -9.13 17.38 3.52
N LEU A 158 -8.69 16.32 2.84
CA LEU A 158 -9.08 14.96 3.19
C LEU A 158 -8.55 14.58 4.58
N ALA A 159 -7.30 14.92 4.89
CA ALA A 159 -6.69 14.71 6.20
C ALA A 159 -7.51 15.40 7.31
N HIS A 160 -7.84 16.67 7.13
CA HIS A 160 -8.67 17.42 8.07
C HIS A 160 -10.02 16.73 8.34
N LEU A 161 -10.71 16.24 7.30
CA LEU A 161 -11.95 15.49 7.44
C LEU A 161 -11.75 14.16 8.19
N CYS A 162 -10.64 13.44 7.92
CA CYS A 162 -10.32 12.22 8.64
C CYS A 162 -10.09 12.46 10.14
N VAL A 163 -9.38 13.54 10.49
CA VAL A 163 -9.11 13.88 11.90
C VAL A 163 -10.40 14.18 12.66
N GLN A 164 -11.40 14.81 12.03
CA GLN A 164 -12.67 15.12 12.68
C GLN A 164 -13.48 13.87 13.11
N ILE A 165 -13.22 12.72 12.50
CA ILE A 165 -13.93 11.47 12.80
C ILE A 165 -13.09 10.50 13.64
N LEU A 166 -11.86 10.88 14.01
CA LEU A 166 -11.00 10.05 14.85
C LEU A 166 -11.47 10.03 16.30
N PRO A 167 -11.25 8.91 17.02
CA PRO A 167 -11.34 8.92 18.48
C PRO A 167 -10.39 9.95 19.09
N ALA A 168 -10.81 10.56 20.20
CA ALA A 168 -10.03 11.60 20.89
C ALA A 168 -8.66 11.12 21.42
N ASP A 169 -8.51 9.81 21.61
CA ASP A 169 -7.31 9.14 22.11
C ASP A 169 -6.46 8.51 20.99
N PHE A 170 -6.71 8.87 19.74
CA PHE A 170 -5.93 8.39 18.61
C PHE A 170 -4.45 8.77 18.71
N GLN A 171 -3.57 7.78 18.62
CA GLN A 171 -2.12 7.93 18.73
C GLN A 171 -1.39 7.34 17.52
N PRO A 172 -1.04 8.15 16.49
CA PRO A 172 -0.35 7.68 15.28
C PRO A 172 0.99 7.01 15.54
N GLN A 173 1.69 7.39 16.63
CA GLN A 173 3.01 6.85 16.99
C GLN A 173 3.03 5.35 17.24
N LEU A 174 1.90 4.75 17.57
CA LEU A 174 1.82 3.29 17.77
C LEU A 174 2.04 2.51 16.44
N LEU A 175 1.89 3.15 15.29
CA LEU A 175 2.20 2.55 13.99
C LEU A 175 3.71 2.35 13.77
N ASN A 176 4.55 3.17 14.42
CA ASN A 176 6.00 3.10 14.27
C ASN A 176 6.68 2.11 15.24
N GLN A 177 5.96 1.54 16.20
CA GLN A 177 6.54 0.61 17.19
C GLN A 177 6.62 -0.84 16.69
N GLY A 178 6.19 -1.12 15.47
CA GLY A 178 6.16 -2.45 14.88
C GLY A 178 7.06 -2.65 13.65
N ILE A 179 7.93 -1.67 13.32
CA ILE A 179 8.86 -1.73 12.19
C ILE A 179 10.28 -2.00 12.67
#